data_df7cb8ecff2bb452fdece040bbc5ecb3
#
_entry.id   df7cb8ecff2bb452fdece040bbc5ecb3
#
_cell.length_a   1.000
_cell.length_b   1.000
_cell.length_c   1.000
_cell.angle_alpha   90.00
_cell.angle_beta   90.00
_cell.angle_gamma   90.00
#
_symmetry.space_group_name_H-M   'P 1'
#
loop_
_entity.id
_entity.type
_entity.pdbx_description
1 polymer ?
#
loop_
_entity_poly.entity_id
_entity_poly.type
_entity_poly.pdbx_seq_one_letter_code
_entity_poly.pdbx_strand_id
1 'polypeptide(L)'
;MQWNNHYRDVPEGAHAFLGASKYSWLNYDEEKLAMVYNNMLAVTRGTQLHALACSCIKLGQKLPRSSKTLNAFVNDAIGFRMRPEQPLFYSPNCFGTTDAICFRDGLLRIHDLKTGSTPASMKQLYIYAALFCLEYKQDPLKIKMELRIYQNDDVLIDIPDPEEIREITKKIVSFDKLIERIKEENNGNI
;
A
#
# COMPACT_ATOMS: atom_id res chain seq x y z
N MET A 1 10.40 42.05 -24.87
CA MET A 1 9.42 41.45 -23.97
C MET A 1 10.19 40.95 -22.75
N GLN A 2 9.77 41.32 -21.53
CA GLN A 2 10.39 40.84 -20.31
C GLN A 2 9.55 39.68 -19.77
N TRP A 3 10.20 38.54 -19.49
CA TRP A 3 9.54 37.37 -18.93
C TRP A 3 9.38 37.51 -17.40
N ASN A 4 8.19 37.16 -16.90
CA ASN A 4 7.94 37.12 -15.47
C ASN A 4 8.65 35.90 -14.86
N ASN A 5 9.21 36.10 -13.67
CA ASN A 5 9.85 35.06 -12.88
C ASN A 5 8.92 34.61 -11.77
N HIS A 6 8.41 33.37 -11.87
CA HIS A 6 7.50 32.76 -10.89
C HIS A 6 8.15 31.60 -10.09
N TYR A 7 9.50 31.54 -10.03
CA TYR A 7 10.17 30.45 -9.31
C TYR A 7 9.86 30.37 -7.81
N ARG A 8 9.34 31.45 -7.23
CA ARG A 8 8.86 31.47 -5.84
C ARG A 8 7.43 30.96 -5.70
N ASP A 9 6.62 31.07 -6.74
CA ASP A 9 5.20 30.74 -6.75
C ASP A 9 4.95 29.30 -7.19
N VAL A 10 5.90 28.72 -7.94
CA VAL A 10 5.83 27.37 -8.48
C VAL A 10 6.92 26.51 -7.83
N PRO A 11 6.58 25.66 -6.85
CA PRO A 11 7.56 24.77 -6.22
C PRO A 11 8.21 23.83 -7.25
N GLU A 12 9.50 23.57 -7.08
CA GLU A 12 10.25 22.67 -7.96
C GLU A 12 9.60 21.27 -7.99
N GLY A 13 9.40 20.73 -9.20
CA GLY A 13 8.75 19.43 -9.41
C GLY A 13 7.25 19.39 -9.16
N ALA A 14 6.62 20.52 -8.77
CA ALA A 14 5.18 20.58 -8.58
C ALA A 14 4.44 20.63 -9.91
N HIS A 15 3.30 19.93 -9.97
CA HIS A 15 2.37 19.97 -11.09
C HIS A 15 1.03 20.54 -10.62
N ALA A 16 0.57 21.58 -11.30
CA ALA A 16 -0.76 22.12 -11.03
C ALA A 16 -1.85 21.10 -11.40
N PHE A 17 -2.98 21.14 -10.70
CA PHE A 17 -4.14 20.31 -11.02
C PHE A 17 -4.63 20.56 -12.46
N LEU A 18 -4.71 21.81 -12.87
CA LEU A 18 -4.99 22.23 -14.26
C LEU A 18 -3.69 22.43 -15.04
N GLY A 19 -2.79 21.46 -14.99
CA GLY A 19 -1.51 21.53 -15.66
C GLY A 19 -1.60 21.29 -17.18
N ALA A 20 -0.73 21.93 -17.95
CA ALA A 20 -0.71 21.82 -19.40
C ALA A 20 -0.37 20.40 -19.90
N SER A 21 0.49 19.67 -19.18
CA SER A 21 0.87 18.29 -19.52
C SER A 21 -0.27 17.27 -19.32
N LYS A 22 -1.31 17.62 -18.55
CA LYS A 22 -2.50 16.79 -18.29
C LYS A 22 -3.74 17.52 -18.79
N TYR A 23 -3.80 17.81 -20.06
CA TYR A 23 -4.82 18.64 -20.71
C TYR A 23 -6.23 18.03 -20.78
N SER A 24 -6.45 16.81 -20.27
CA SER A 24 -7.78 16.17 -20.29
C SER A 24 -8.88 16.98 -19.59
N TRP A 25 -8.51 17.85 -18.65
CA TRP A 25 -9.42 18.74 -17.93
C TRP A 25 -10.12 19.77 -18.85
N LEU A 26 -9.60 20.05 -20.04
CA LEU A 26 -10.27 20.88 -21.04
C LEU A 26 -11.64 20.31 -21.47
N ASN A 27 -11.83 18.99 -21.34
CA ASN A 27 -13.06 18.29 -21.69
C ASN A 27 -13.95 18.01 -20.48
N TYR A 28 -13.65 18.57 -19.30
CA TYR A 28 -14.47 18.39 -18.11
C TYR A 28 -15.55 19.46 -18.07
N ASP A 29 -16.75 19.05 -17.67
CA ASP A 29 -17.74 19.96 -17.11
C ASP A 29 -17.44 20.23 -15.63
N GLU A 30 -18.23 21.10 -15.00
CA GLU A 30 -18.03 21.47 -13.59
C GLU A 30 -18.19 20.27 -12.64
N GLU A 31 -19.14 19.38 -12.92
CA GLU A 31 -19.39 18.18 -12.11
C GLU A 31 -18.20 17.22 -12.16
N LYS A 32 -17.70 16.94 -13.37
CA LYS A 32 -16.53 16.11 -13.59
C LYS A 32 -15.28 16.70 -12.95
N LEU A 33 -15.07 18.01 -13.08
CA LEU A 33 -13.96 18.71 -12.45
C LEU A 33 -14.00 18.58 -10.93
N ALA A 34 -15.17 18.85 -10.33
CA ALA A 34 -15.37 18.72 -8.88
C ALA A 34 -15.12 17.29 -8.40
N MET A 35 -15.60 16.27 -9.12
CA MET A 35 -15.38 14.87 -8.80
C MET A 35 -13.89 14.51 -8.83
N VAL A 36 -13.17 14.88 -9.88
CA VAL A 36 -11.74 14.57 -10.03
C VAL A 36 -10.91 15.30 -8.98
N TYR A 37 -11.23 16.55 -8.67
CA TYR A 37 -10.56 17.33 -7.63
C TYR A 37 -10.78 16.74 -6.23
N ASN A 38 -12.01 16.37 -5.90
CA ASN A 38 -12.34 15.72 -4.63
C ASN A 38 -11.64 14.38 -4.48
N ASN A 39 -11.51 13.59 -5.55
CA ASN A 39 -10.74 12.35 -5.54
C ASN A 39 -9.25 12.60 -5.25
N MET A 40 -8.66 13.64 -5.84
CA MET A 40 -7.28 14.04 -5.54
C MET A 40 -7.10 14.43 -4.06
N LEU A 41 -8.03 15.21 -3.50
CA LEU A 41 -8.00 15.58 -2.09
C LEU A 41 -8.13 14.34 -1.18
N ALA A 42 -8.99 13.39 -1.53
CA ALA A 42 -9.15 12.14 -0.79
C ALA A 42 -7.86 11.30 -0.77
N VAL A 43 -7.15 11.20 -1.90
CA VAL A 43 -5.85 10.53 -1.99
C VAL A 43 -4.82 11.23 -1.11
N THR A 44 -4.72 12.54 -1.17
CA THR A 44 -3.80 13.35 -0.35
C THR A 44 -4.07 13.13 1.15
N ARG A 45 -5.35 13.18 1.55
CA ARG A 45 -5.76 12.92 2.93
C ARG A 45 -5.43 11.49 3.36
N GLY A 46 -5.63 10.51 2.49
CA GLY A 46 -5.25 9.12 2.73
C GLY A 46 -3.77 8.98 3.05
N THR A 47 -2.90 9.55 2.22
CA THR A 47 -1.45 9.55 2.44
C THR A 47 -1.06 10.19 3.79
N GLN A 48 -1.69 11.31 4.17
CA GLN A 48 -1.44 11.96 5.45
C GLN A 48 -1.86 11.08 6.65
N LEU A 49 -2.99 10.36 6.54
CA LEU A 49 -3.45 9.44 7.59
C LEU A 49 -2.51 8.24 7.75
N HIS A 50 -1.99 7.66 6.66
CA HIS A 50 -0.97 6.60 6.72
C HIS A 50 0.32 7.10 7.39
N ALA A 51 0.81 8.29 7.02
CA ALA A 51 1.99 8.90 7.64
C ALA A 51 1.79 9.14 9.15
N LEU A 52 0.61 9.61 9.56
CA LEU A 52 0.26 9.79 10.97
C LEU A 52 0.23 8.44 11.71
N ALA A 53 -0.44 7.43 11.14
CA ALA A 53 -0.49 6.10 11.72
C ALA A 53 0.90 5.51 11.92
N CYS A 54 1.75 5.58 10.90
CA CYS A 54 3.15 5.14 10.94
C CYS A 54 3.91 5.83 12.10
N SER A 55 3.78 7.15 12.22
CA SER A 55 4.43 7.93 13.27
C SER A 55 3.95 7.51 14.66
N CYS A 56 2.64 7.38 14.86
CA CYS A 56 2.07 6.92 16.13
C CYS A 56 2.56 5.51 16.51
N ILE A 57 2.60 4.58 15.56
CA ILE A 57 3.07 3.21 15.81
C ILE A 57 4.56 3.19 16.17
N LYS A 58 5.40 3.94 15.42
CA LYS A 58 6.85 4.05 15.69
C LYS A 58 7.14 4.61 17.09
N LEU A 59 6.37 5.60 17.51
CA LEU A 59 6.51 6.25 18.82
C LEU A 59 5.80 5.48 19.96
N GLY A 60 5.02 4.45 19.66
CA GLY A 60 4.19 3.75 20.64
C GLY A 60 3.05 4.62 21.20
N GLN A 61 2.69 5.68 20.49
CA GLN A 61 1.66 6.65 20.91
C GLN A 61 0.27 6.11 20.57
N LYS A 62 -0.41 5.57 21.57
CA LYS A 62 -1.79 5.10 21.42
C LYS A 62 -2.75 6.25 21.18
N LEU A 63 -3.72 6.00 20.32
CA LEU A 63 -4.86 6.89 20.09
C LEU A 63 -6.01 6.55 21.04
N PRO A 64 -6.98 7.47 21.25
CA PRO A 64 -8.17 7.18 22.07
C PRO A 64 -8.86 5.88 21.64
N ARG A 65 -9.30 5.08 22.61
CA ARG A 65 -10.05 3.85 22.31
C ARG A 65 -11.39 4.19 21.67
N SER A 66 -11.59 3.76 20.45
CA SER A 66 -12.85 3.91 19.71
C SER A 66 -12.86 2.92 18.54
N SER A 67 -14.02 2.75 17.91
CA SER A 67 -14.18 1.97 16.67
C SER A 67 -13.63 2.70 15.43
N LYS A 68 -13.21 3.96 15.56
CA LYS A 68 -12.65 4.71 14.41
C LYS A 68 -11.49 3.96 13.78
N THR A 69 -11.55 3.80 12.47
CA THR A 69 -10.61 3.02 11.65
C THR A 69 -9.16 3.30 12.02
N LEU A 70 -8.75 4.58 12.02
CA LEU A 70 -7.38 4.97 12.36
C LEU A 70 -6.99 4.57 13.79
N ASN A 71 -7.89 4.79 14.75
CA ASN A 71 -7.62 4.52 16.16
C ASN A 71 -7.48 3.01 16.42
N ALA A 72 -8.37 2.21 15.84
CA ALA A 72 -8.32 0.75 15.93
C ALA A 72 -7.01 0.21 15.31
N PHE A 73 -6.69 0.63 14.08
CA PHE A 73 -5.47 0.21 13.38
C PHE A 73 -4.20 0.52 14.18
N VAL A 74 -4.02 1.77 14.62
CA VAL A 74 -2.83 2.21 15.37
C VAL A 74 -2.72 1.46 16.69
N ASN A 75 -3.80 1.36 17.44
CA ASN A 75 -3.79 0.73 18.76
C ASN A 75 -3.52 -0.78 18.67
N ASP A 76 -4.07 -1.46 17.67
CA ASP A 76 -3.83 -2.88 17.42
C ASP A 76 -2.39 -3.12 16.95
N ALA A 77 -1.88 -2.31 16.02
CA ALA A 77 -0.50 -2.40 15.56
C ALA A 77 0.51 -2.23 16.72
N ILE A 78 0.26 -1.26 17.61
CA ILE A 78 1.06 -1.10 18.83
C ILE A 78 0.90 -2.30 19.78
N GLY A 79 -0.33 -2.77 19.97
CA GLY A 79 -0.64 -3.91 20.85
C GLY A 79 0.05 -5.20 20.40
N PHE A 80 0.06 -5.49 19.12
CA PHE A 80 0.77 -6.61 18.50
C PHE A 80 2.26 -6.34 18.27
N ARG A 81 2.75 -5.15 18.61
CA ARG A 81 4.14 -4.70 18.41
C ARG A 81 4.60 -4.87 16.98
N MET A 82 3.80 -4.39 16.05
CA MET A 82 4.05 -4.47 14.62
C MET A 82 5.05 -3.41 14.15
N ARG A 83 5.72 -3.69 13.04
CA ARG A 83 6.54 -2.72 12.31
C ARG A 83 5.65 -2.00 11.29
N PRO A 84 5.56 -0.68 11.35
CA PRO A 84 4.83 0.08 10.33
C PRO A 84 5.70 0.29 9.08
N GLU A 85 5.05 0.44 7.92
CA GLU A 85 5.67 0.76 6.64
C GLU A 85 6.88 -0.15 6.34
N GLN A 86 6.69 -1.47 6.50
CA GLN A 86 7.75 -2.43 6.23
C GLN A 86 7.73 -2.83 4.75
N PRO A 87 8.79 -2.50 3.98
CA PRO A 87 8.95 -3.04 2.65
C PRO A 87 9.16 -4.55 2.70
N LEU A 88 8.57 -5.25 1.74
CA LEU A 88 8.80 -6.64 1.42
C LEU A 88 9.31 -6.71 -0.01
N PHE A 89 10.38 -7.45 -0.24
CA PHE A 89 11.08 -7.46 -1.51
C PHE A 89 11.40 -8.90 -1.95
N TYR A 90 10.96 -9.26 -3.13
CA TYR A 90 11.38 -10.49 -3.80
C TYR A 90 12.36 -10.18 -4.94
N SER A 91 12.00 -9.24 -5.81
CA SER A 91 12.80 -8.81 -6.96
C SER A 91 12.42 -7.38 -7.38
N PRO A 92 13.17 -6.74 -8.30
CA PRO A 92 12.77 -5.46 -8.89
C PRO A 92 11.40 -5.46 -9.57
N ASN A 93 10.88 -6.64 -9.92
CA ASN A 93 9.57 -6.80 -10.55
C ASN A 93 8.45 -7.08 -9.53
N CYS A 94 8.80 -7.44 -8.29
CA CYS A 94 7.82 -7.82 -7.27
C CYS A 94 8.27 -7.42 -5.86
N PHE A 95 7.74 -6.31 -5.39
CA PHE A 95 7.92 -5.76 -4.04
C PHE A 95 6.71 -4.93 -3.64
N GLY A 96 6.62 -4.57 -2.38
CA GLY A 96 5.58 -3.67 -1.87
C GLY A 96 5.81 -3.34 -0.41
N THR A 97 5.06 -2.38 0.13
CA THR A 97 5.18 -1.94 1.53
C THR A 97 3.89 -2.25 2.27
N THR A 98 4.00 -2.97 3.39
CA THR A 98 2.87 -3.24 4.28
C THR A 98 2.66 -2.07 5.23
N ASP A 99 1.41 -1.71 5.52
CA ASP A 99 1.13 -0.65 6.51
C ASP A 99 1.58 -1.03 7.92
N ALA A 100 1.35 -2.30 8.33
CA ALA A 100 1.93 -2.86 9.55
C ALA A 100 2.08 -4.38 9.44
N ILE A 101 3.19 -4.91 9.96
CA ILE A 101 3.51 -6.34 9.92
C ILE A 101 4.22 -6.80 11.20
N CYS A 102 3.96 -8.02 11.63
CA CYS A 102 4.82 -8.71 12.59
C CYS A 102 4.80 -10.23 12.35
N PHE A 103 5.91 -10.88 12.73
CA PHE A 103 6.02 -12.33 12.73
C PHE A 103 6.56 -12.78 14.09
N ARG A 104 5.78 -13.55 14.83
CA ARG A 104 6.15 -14.05 16.16
C ARG A 104 5.53 -15.42 16.42
N ASP A 105 6.29 -16.28 17.05
CA ASP A 105 5.83 -17.61 17.46
C ASP A 105 5.15 -18.40 16.33
N GLY A 106 5.70 -18.26 15.11
CA GLY A 106 5.16 -18.90 13.91
C GLY A 106 3.86 -18.29 13.37
N LEU A 107 3.44 -17.10 13.85
CA LEU A 107 2.27 -16.40 13.41
C LEU A 107 2.64 -15.08 12.71
N LEU A 108 2.33 -14.99 11.43
CA LEU A 108 2.41 -13.78 10.63
C LEU A 108 1.12 -12.96 10.76
N ARG A 109 1.24 -11.69 11.14
CA ARG A 109 0.15 -10.72 11.07
C ARG A 109 0.49 -9.61 10.10
N ILE A 110 -0.45 -9.28 9.22
CA ILE A 110 -0.37 -8.13 8.30
C ILE A 110 -1.65 -7.34 8.46
N HIS A 111 -1.51 -6.06 8.77
CA HIS A 111 -2.61 -5.11 8.89
C HIS A 111 -2.51 -4.05 7.80
N ASP A 112 -3.65 -3.68 7.23
CA ASP A 112 -3.78 -2.71 6.15
C ASP A 112 -4.83 -1.68 6.52
N LEU A 113 -4.49 -0.39 6.36
CA LEU A 113 -5.35 0.75 6.66
C LEU A 113 -5.98 1.28 5.37
N LYS A 114 -7.28 1.22 5.25
CA LYS A 114 -8.01 1.78 4.11
C LYS A 114 -8.76 3.04 4.52
N THR A 115 -8.46 4.14 3.85
CA THR A 115 -9.06 5.45 4.11
C THR A 115 -10.20 5.81 3.13
N GLY A 116 -10.33 5.05 2.05
CA GLY A 116 -11.40 5.18 1.07
C GLY A 116 -12.63 4.35 1.42
N SER A 117 -13.79 4.70 0.85
CA SER A 117 -15.07 4.00 1.07
C SER A 117 -15.28 2.77 0.19
N THR A 118 -14.54 2.64 -0.91
CA THR A 118 -14.65 1.47 -1.80
C THR A 118 -14.18 0.20 -1.08
N PRO A 119 -14.99 -0.88 -1.04
CA PRO A 119 -14.63 -2.10 -0.36
C PRO A 119 -13.25 -2.62 -0.79
N ALA A 120 -12.38 -2.88 0.17
CA ALA A 120 -11.05 -3.39 -0.06
C ALA A 120 -11.08 -4.92 -0.24
N SER A 121 -10.09 -5.45 -0.97
CA SER A 121 -9.92 -6.89 -1.20
C SER A 121 -8.74 -7.41 -0.38
N MET A 122 -8.89 -8.58 0.25
CA MET A 122 -7.82 -9.31 0.94
C MET A 122 -6.66 -9.72 0.01
N LYS A 123 -6.85 -9.75 -1.29
CA LYS A 123 -5.83 -10.19 -2.27
C LYS A 123 -4.50 -9.45 -2.14
N GLN A 124 -4.54 -8.17 -1.78
CA GLN A 124 -3.31 -7.39 -1.53
C GLN A 124 -2.51 -7.99 -0.36
N LEU A 125 -3.19 -8.35 0.73
CA LEU A 125 -2.56 -8.93 1.92
C LEU A 125 -2.05 -10.34 1.65
N TYR A 126 -2.73 -11.11 0.81
CA TYR A 126 -2.25 -12.43 0.35
C TYR A 126 -0.94 -12.31 -0.42
N ILE A 127 -0.81 -11.29 -1.27
CA ILE A 127 0.45 -11.02 -1.99
C ILE A 127 1.55 -10.62 -1.00
N TYR A 128 1.26 -9.79 0.00
CA TYR A 128 2.22 -9.47 1.05
C TYR A 128 2.63 -10.70 1.87
N ALA A 129 1.69 -11.57 2.21
CA ALA A 129 2.01 -12.83 2.89
C ALA A 129 2.93 -13.73 2.04
N ALA A 130 2.66 -13.82 0.74
CA ALA A 130 3.51 -14.54 -0.20
C ALA A 130 4.90 -13.91 -0.33
N LEU A 131 5.01 -12.58 -0.43
CA LEU A 131 6.28 -11.86 -0.44
C LEU A 131 7.08 -12.08 0.84
N PHE A 132 6.42 -12.04 2.01
CA PHE A 132 7.06 -12.37 3.28
C PHE A 132 7.64 -13.78 3.26
N CYS A 133 6.86 -14.76 2.80
CA CYS A 133 7.31 -16.15 2.71
C CYS A 133 8.53 -16.31 1.80
N LEU A 134 8.56 -15.61 0.66
CA LEU A 134 9.68 -15.65 -0.28
C LEU A 134 10.93 -14.98 0.30
N GLU A 135 10.81 -13.76 0.83
CA GLU A 135 11.94 -12.98 1.35
C GLU A 135 12.58 -13.65 2.58
N TYR A 136 11.74 -14.08 3.54
CA TYR A 136 12.20 -14.67 4.80
C TYR A 136 12.31 -16.20 4.77
N LYS A 137 12.17 -16.81 3.57
CA LYS A 137 12.27 -18.27 3.36
C LYS A 137 11.36 -19.08 4.32
N GLN A 138 10.16 -18.57 4.54
CA GLN A 138 9.14 -19.25 5.32
C GLN A 138 8.28 -20.13 4.40
N ASP A 139 7.97 -21.33 4.85
CA ASP A 139 7.01 -22.20 4.15
C ASP A 139 5.58 -21.78 4.56
N PRO A 140 4.73 -21.35 3.63
CA PRO A 140 3.33 -20.98 3.94
C PRO A 140 2.56 -22.06 4.69
N LEU A 141 2.89 -23.35 4.46
CA LEU A 141 2.22 -24.48 5.10
C LEU A 141 2.66 -24.70 6.57
N LYS A 142 3.74 -24.06 7.00
CA LYS A 142 4.33 -24.25 8.34
C LYS A 142 4.12 -23.08 9.29
N ILE A 143 3.58 -21.98 8.79
CA ILE A 143 3.29 -20.78 9.58
C ILE A 143 1.78 -20.54 9.65
N LYS A 144 1.34 -19.89 10.71
CA LYS A 144 -0.02 -19.36 10.82
C LYS A 144 -0.06 -17.95 10.28
N MET A 145 -1.19 -17.53 9.74
CA MET A 145 -1.38 -16.20 9.18
C MET A 145 -2.70 -15.59 9.68
N GLU A 146 -2.68 -14.30 9.98
CA GLU A 146 -3.85 -13.50 10.32
C GLU A 146 -3.72 -12.15 9.62
N LEU A 147 -4.67 -11.85 8.74
CA LEU A 147 -4.66 -10.67 7.88
C LEU A 147 -5.84 -9.78 8.27
N ARG A 148 -5.61 -8.47 8.38
CA ARG A 148 -6.66 -7.53 8.78
C ARG A 148 -6.69 -6.31 7.86
N ILE A 149 -7.91 -5.95 7.43
CA ILE A 149 -8.19 -4.67 6.77
C ILE A 149 -9.03 -3.83 7.74
N TYR A 150 -8.56 -2.61 8.00
CA TYR A 150 -9.26 -1.60 8.79
C TYR A 150 -9.88 -0.59 7.84
N GLN A 151 -11.21 -0.56 7.75
CA GLN A 151 -11.95 0.30 6.83
C GLN A 151 -13.35 0.61 7.37
N ASN A 152 -13.85 1.83 7.13
CA ASN A 152 -15.23 2.22 7.45
C ASN A 152 -15.63 1.96 8.92
N ASP A 153 -14.71 2.19 9.86
CA ASP A 153 -14.88 1.97 11.29
C ASP A 153 -15.15 0.49 11.66
N ASP A 154 -14.72 -0.42 10.79
CA ASP A 154 -14.81 -1.87 10.95
C ASP A 154 -13.45 -2.55 10.69
N VAL A 155 -13.33 -3.82 11.08
CA VAL A 155 -12.12 -4.63 10.89
C VAL A 155 -12.50 -5.97 10.25
N LEU A 156 -12.10 -6.13 9.00
CA LEU A 156 -12.20 -7.41 8.31
C LEU A 156 -10.99 -8.28 8.65
N ILE A 157 -11.22 -9.42 9.27
CA ILE A 157 -10.17 -10.39 9.67
C ILE A 157 -10.29 -11.62 8.79
N ASP A 158 -9.14 -12.09 8.30
CA ASP A 158 -9.06 -13.31 7.51
C ASP A 158 -7.87 -14.18 7.92
N ILE A 159 -8.08 -15.49 7.84
CA ILE A 159 -7.07 -16.53 8.03
C ILE A 159 -6.97 -17.27 6.69
N PRO A 160 -6.01 -16.90 5.82
CA PRO A 160 -5.96 -17.45 4.49
C PRO A 160 -5.63 -18.94 4.49
N ASP A 161 -6.11 -19.65 3.46
CA ASP A 161 -5.66 -21.00 3.19
C ASP A 161 -4.15 -20.96 2.86
N PRO A 162 -3.30 -21.68 3.60
CA PRO A 162 -1.87 -21.74 3.32
C PRO A 162 -1.53 -22.20 1.90
N GLU A 163 -2.37 -23.06 1.28
CA GLU A 163 -2.21 -23.50 -0.09
C GLU A 163 -2.42 -22.34 -1.08
N GLU A 164 -3.39 -21.46 -0.83
CA GLU A 164 -3.61 -20.28 -1.68
C GLU A 164 -2.37 -19.36 -1.65
N ILE A 165 -1.80 -19.13 -0.49
CA ILE A 165 -0.57 -18.33 -0.37
C ILE A 165 0.60 -19.04 -1.08
N ARG A 166 0.72 -20.37 -0.98
CA ARG A 166 1.73 -21.16 -1.69
C ARG A 166 1.59 -21.03 -3.22
N GLU A 167 0.38 -21.07 -3.73
CA GLU A 167 0.15 -20.88 -5.18
C GLU A 167 0.52 -19.46 -5.63
N ILE A 168 0.25 -18.44 -4.80
CA ILE A 168 0.69 -17.06 -5.08
C ILE A 168 2.22 -16.98 -5.10
N THR A 169 2.94 -17.62 -4.16
CA THR A 169 4.41 -17.64 -4.18
C THR A 169 4.96 -18.26 -5.46
N LYS A 170 4.41 -19.40 -5.89
CA LYS A 170 4.79 -20.05 -7.16
C LYS A 170 4.56 -19.13 -8.37
N LYS A 171 3.42 -18.44 -8.37
CA LYS A 171 3.06 -17.52 -9.46
C LYS A 171 4.00 -16.33 -9.53
N ILE A 172 4.35 -15.73 -8.38
CA ILE A 172 5.34 -14.65 -8.30
C ILE A 172 6.67 -15.10 -8.91
N VAL A 173 7.19 -16.24 -8.45
CA VAL A 173 8.47 -16.79 -8.94
C VAL A 173 8.44 -17.08 -10.45
N SER A 174 7.34 -17.64 -10.95
CA SER A 174 7.18 -17.97 -12.36
C SER A 174 7.11 -16.72 -13.24
N PHE A 175 6.35 -15.72 -12.81
CA PHE A 175 6.18 -14.47 -13.56
C PHE A 175 7.44 -13.61 -13.53
N ASP A 176 8.15 -13.57 -12.42
CA ASP A 176 9.42 -12.89 -12.31
C ASP A 176 10.45 -13.46 -13.33
N LYS A 177 10.59 -14.78 -13.38
CA LYS A 177 11.44 -15.45 -14.38
C LYS A 177 11.03 -15.14 -15.83
N LEU A 178 9.73 -15.07 -16.10
CA LEU A 178 9.23 -14.73 -17.43
C LEU A 178 9.58 -13.28 -17.79
N ILE A 179 9.40 -12.34 -16.85
CA ILE A 179 9.73 -10.93 -17.06
C ILE A 179 11.24 -10.76 -17.33
N GLU A 180 12.11 -11.43 -16.57
CA GLU A 180 13.55 -11.35 -16.79
C GLU A 180 13.94 -11.88 -18.17
N ARG A 181 13.35 -13.00 -18.61
CA ARG A 181 13.58 -13.51 -19.96
C ARG A 181 13.16 -12.52 -21.05
N ILE A 182 11.98 -11.89 -20.89
CA ILE A 182 11.50 -10.87 -21.84
C ILE A 182 12.47 -9.66 -21.89
N LYS A 183 13.02 -9.25 -20.74
CA LYS A 183 14.01 -8.18 -20.69
C LYS A 183 15.31 -8.56 -21.42
N GLU A 184 15.79 -9.78 -21.23
CA GLU A 184 16.99 -10.30 -21.91
C GLU A 184 16.79 -10.33 -23.44
N GLU A 185 15.66 -10.83 -23.90
CA GLU A 185 15.29 -10.89 -25.32
C GLU A 185 15.23 -9.48 -25.95
N ASN A 186 14.65 -8.51 -25.24
CA ASN A 186 14.56 -7.13 -25.72
C ASN A 186 15.91 -6.40 -25.71
N ASN A 187 16.80 -6.68 -24.74
CA ASN A 187 18.13 -6.07 -24.68
C ASN A 187 19.10 -6.69 -25.71
N GLY A 188 18.87 -7.91 -26.15
CA GLY A 188 19.67 -8.57 -27.20
C GLY A 188 19.34 -8.09 -28.63
N ASN A 189 18.28 -7.29 -28.79
CA ASN A 189 17.84 -6.75 -30.07
C ASN A 189 18.24 -5.27 -30.30
N ILE A 190 19.08 -4.67 -29.42
CA ILE A 190 19.68 -3.34 -29.54
C ILE A 190 21.20 -3.52 -29.80
#